data_0a729afea4d9b70ffc1a1b557b3be19a
#
_entry.id   0a729afea4d9b70ffc1a1b557b3be19a
#
_cell.length_a   1.000
_cell.length_b   1.000
_cell.length_c   1.000
_cell.angle_alpha   90.00
_cell.angle_beta   90.00
_cell.angle_gamma   90.00
#
_symmetry.space_group_name_H-M   'P 1'
#
loop_
_entity.id
_entity.type
_entity.pdbx_description
1 polymer ?
#
loop_
_entity_poly.entity_id
_entity_poly.type
_entity_poly.pdbx_seq_one_letter_code
_entity_poly.pdbx_strand_id
1 'polypeptide(L)' 'MIGKKFMISGMAIEIVSDDGERWETRNITTKEMVFIDKSVLQKAIKLGKAEEIN' A
#
# COMPACT_ATOMS: atom_id res chain seq x y z
N MET A 1 2.82 -2.96 -9.95
CA MET A 1 2.32 -2.44 -8.66
C MET A 1 3.16 -1.27 -8.15
N ILE A 2 4.45 -1.25 -8.40
CA ILE A 2 5.31 -0.13 -8.00
C ILE A 2 4.81 1.16 -8.65
N GLY A 3 4.71 2.22 -7.85
CA GLY A 3 4.19 3.51 -8.27
C GLY A 3 2.70 3.69 -8.05
N LYS A 4 1.97 2.61 -7.74
CA LYS A 4 0.55 2.73 -7.45
C LYS A 4 0.33 3.29 -6.06
N LYS A 5 -0.80 3.98 -5.89
CA LYS A 5 -1.17 4.61 -4.63
C LYS A 5 -2.50 4.05 -4.17
N PHE A 6 -2.61 3.85 -2.87
CA PHE A 6 -3.82 3.29 -2.27
C PHE A 6 -4.21 4.08 -1.03
N MET A 7 -5.51 4.14 -0.77
CA MET A 7 -6.03 4.63 0.50
C MET A 7 -6.41 3.42 1.34
N ILE A 8 -5.79 3.27 2.51
CA ILE A 8 -6.03 2.17 3.44
C ILE A 8 -6.16 2.73 4.84
N SER A 9 -7.30 2.47 5.49
CA SER A 9 -7.54 2.88 6.89
C SER A 9 -7.26 4.36 7.11
N GLY A 10 -7.69 5.20 6.16
CA GLY A 10 -7.47 6.64 6.24
C GLY A 10 -6.06 7.08 5.94
N MET A 11 -5.21 6.17 5.51
CA MET A 11 -3.80 6.45 5.22
C MET A 11 -3.56 6.32 3.73
N ALA A 12 -2.96 7.35 3.12
CA ALA A 12 -2.58 7.30 1.70
C ALA A 12 -1.16 6.75 1.61
N ILE A 13 -0.99 5.67 0.87
CA ILE A 13 0.33 5.05 0.70
C ILE A 13 0.69 4.94 -0.77
N GLU A 14 1.99 4.92 -1.03
CA GLU A 14 2.53 4.66 -2.36
C GLU A 14 3.41 3.42 -2.30
N ILE A 15 3.23 2.51 -3.26
CA ILE A 15 4.08 1.33 -3.38
C ILE A 15 5.41 1.77 -3.98
N VAL A 16 6.50 1.63 -3.23
CA VAL A 16 7.81 2.12 -3.69
C VAL A 16 8.75 1.01 -4.13
N SER A 17 8.65 -0.18 -3.54
CA SER A 17 9.49 -1.28 -4.00
C SER A 17 8.91 -2.64 -3.62
N ASP A 18 9.43 -3.67 -4.30
CA ASP A 18 9.08 -5.07 -4.06
C ASP A 18 10.10 -5.64 -3.07
N ASP A 19 9.63 -6.07 -1.90
CA ASP A 19 10.49 -6.64 -0.88
C ASP A 19 10.08 -8.10 -0.62
N GLY A 20 10.09 -8.91 -1.68
CA GLY A 20 9.75 -10.33 -1.58
C GLY A 20 8.29 -10.56 -1.28
N GLU A 21 7.98 -10.99 -0.08
CA GLU A 21 6.60 -11.27 0.32
C GLU A 21 5.85 -10.02 0.78
N ARG A 22 6.54 -8.88 0.86
CA ARG A 22 5.98 -7.62 1.30
C ARG A 22 6.20 -6.56 0.24
N TRP A 23 5.34 -5.54 0.26
CA TRP A 23 5.58 -4.30 -0.46
C TRP A 23 6.20 -3.31 0.50
N GLU A 24 7.25 -2.64 0.05
CA GLU A 24 7.73 -1.45 0.74
C GLU A 24 6.89 -0.28 0.26
N THR A 25 6.24 0.40 1.20
CA THR A 25 5.35 1.52 0.88
C THR A 25 5.74 2.74 1.68
N ARG A 26 5.28 3.89 1.21
CA ARG A 26 5.50 5.15 1.91
C ARG A 26 4.16 5.80 2.18
N ASN A 27 3.96 6.22 3.43
CA ASN A 27 2.83 7.06 3.77
C ASN A 27 3.07 8.43 3.10
N ILE A 28 2.19 8.82 2.19
CA ILE A 28 2.38 10.04 1.40
C ILE A 28 2.34 11.28 2.29
N THR A 29 1.52 11.25 3.33
CA THR A 29 1.33 12.38 4.23
C THR A 29 2.50 12.56 5.19
N THR A 30 2.91 11.48 5.87
CA THR A 30 3.95 11.54 6.91
C THR A 30 5.34 11.27 6.37
N LYS A 31 5.44 10.69 5.17
CA LYS A 31 6.69 10.26 4.54
C LYS A 31 7.32 9.06 5.23
N GLU A 32 6.65 8.44 6.17
CA GLU A 32 7.15 7.26 6.85
C GLU A 32 7.03 6.02 5.97
N MET A 33 8.01 5.11 6.10
CA MET A 33 7.98 3.84 5.38
C MET A 33 7.16 2.83 6.14
N VAL A 34 6.36 2.04 5.40
CA VAL A 34 5.51 1.01 5.97
C VAL A 34 5.65 -0.23 5.11
N PHE A 35 5.87 -1.39 5.73
CA PHE A 35 5.88 -2.65 5.02
C PHE A 35 4.52 -3.30 5.14
N ILE A 36 3.97 -3.74 4.01
CA ILE A 36 2.66 -4.40 3.97
C ILE A 36 2.82 -5.72 3.24
N ASP A 37 2.41 -6.81 3.88
CA ASP A 37 2.45 -8.12 3.22
C ASP A 37 1.61 -8.08 1.95
N LYS A 38 2.13 -8.68 0.89
CA LYS A 38 1.42 -8.69 -0.39
C LYS A 38 0.06 -9.35 -0.28
N SER A 39 -0.03 -10.42 0.52
CA SER A 39 -1.29 -11.10 0.74
C SER A 39 -2.29 -10.22 1.50
N VAL A 40 -1.80 -9.42 2.44
CA VAL A 40 -2.66 -8.51 3.21
C VAL A 40 -3.20 -7.41 2.31
N LEU A 41 -2.34 -6.81 1.48
CA LEU A 41 -2.79 -5.78 0.56
C LEU A 41 -3.80 -6.33 -0.44
N GLN A 42 -3.51 -7.51 -1.01
CA GLN A 42 -4.42 -8.13 -1.97
C GLN A 42 -5.78 -8.40 -1.36
N LYS A 43 -5.81 -8.90 -0.13
CA LYS A 43 -7.05 -9.16 0.58
C LYS A 43 -7.80 -7.85 0.86
N ALA A 44 -7.08 -6.80 1.25
CA ALA A 44 -7.70 -5.50 1.52
C ALA A 44 -8.33 -4.92 0.26
N ILE A 45 -7.65 -5.06 -0.89
CA ILE A 45 -8.22 -4.61 -2.17
C ILE A 45 -9.48 -5.40 -2.48
N LYS A 46 -9.43 -6.71 -2.31
CA LYS A 46 -10.55 -7.60 -2.61
C LYS A 46 -11.76 -7.28 -1.74
N LEU A 47 -11.53 -6.93 -0.49
CA LEU A 47 -12.60 -6.60 0.45
C LEU A 47 -13.05 -5.13 0.38
N GLY A 48 -12.46 -4.35 -0.51
CA GLY A 48 -12.82 -2.94 -0.65
C GLY A 48 -12.26 -2.05 0.46
N LYS A 49 -11.31 -2.54 1.24
CA LYS A 49 -10.69 -1.78 2.32
C LYS A 49 -9.46 -0.99 1.88
N ALA A 50 -8.92 -1.33 0.73
CA ALA A 50 -7.85 -0.58 0.09
C ALA A 50 -8.34 -0.15 -1.29
N GLU A 51 -8.33 1.15 -1.54
CA GLU A 51 -8.79 1.69 -2.82
C GLU A 51 -7.62 2.34 -3.53
N GLU A 52 -7.47 2.01 -4.80
CA GLU A 52 -6.44 2.65 -5.61
C GLU A 52 -6.82 4.10 -5.87
N ILE A 53 -5.86 5.00 -5.70
CA ILE A 53 -6.04 6.42 -5.94
C ILE A 53 -5.05 6.89 -7.00
N ASN A 54 -5.40 7.92 -7.69
CA ASN A 54 -4.55 8.49 -8.74
C ASN A 54 -3.81 9.71 -8.24
#